data_1d81216f65f8a1526976b8e8c8465f87
#
_entry.id   1d81216f65f8a1526976b8e8c8465f87
#
_cell.length_a   1.000
_cell.length_b   1.000
_cell.length_c   1.000
_cell.angle_alpha   90.00
_cell.angle_beta   90.00
_cell.angle_gamma   90.00
#
_symmetry.space_group_name_H-M   'P 1'
#
loop_
_entity.id
_entity.type
_entity.pdbx_description
1 polymer ?
#
loop_
_entity_poly.entity_id
_entity_poly.type
_entity_poly.pdbx_seq_one_letter_code
_entity_poly.pdbx_strand_id
1 'polypeptide(L)'
;MKAVKTGYVESGELLTNGFYHHGQRFVEHQQKVIDTAAKHHVAVVAHETVKDTGERRTYPNMISREVARGQEYNAWSKDGGNPPNHLTTIPFTRLLAGPMDYTPGVFDIDLPSRPQNQVNSTLVNQL
;
A
#
# COMPACT_ATOMS: atom_id res chain seq x y z
N MET A 1 -4.43 11.96 18.05
CA MET A 1 -4.75 10.63 17.49
C MET A 1 -3.45 9.83 17.43
N LYS A 2 -3.46 8.57 17.84
CA LYS A 2 -2.32 7.67 17.64
C LYS A 2 -2.56 6.90 16.35
N ALA A 3 -1.50 6.68 15.57
CA ALA A 3 -1.57 5.91 14.33
C ALA A 3 -0.39 4.96 14.23
N VAL A 4 -0.57 3.87 13.53
CA VAL A 4 0.47 2.89 13.21
C VAL A 4 0.39 2.55 11.73
N LYS A 5 1.56 2.48 11.09
CA LYS A 5 1.72 1.85 9.79
C LYS A 5 2.17 0.41 10.03
N THR A 6 1.49 -0.54 9.43
CA THR A 6 1.85 -1.97 9.43
C THR A 6 2.39 -2.37 8.08
N GLY A 7 3.21 -3.41 8.04
CA GLY A 7 3.82 -3.93 6.81
C GLY A 7 5.02 -4.81 7.14
N TYR A 8 5.88 -5.07 6.14
CA TYR A 8 7.09 -5.91 6.27
C TYR A 8 6.81 -7.35 6.73
N VAL A 9 5.67 -7.87 6.35
CA VAL A 9 5.24 -9.23 6.77
C VAL A 9 5.81 -10.34 5.89
N GLU A 10 6.37 -10.00 4.74
CA GLU A 10 6.94 -10.96 3.79
C GLU A 10 8.15 -11.72 4.34
N SER A 11 8.90 -11.11 5.25
CA SER A 11 10.05 -11.74 5.90
C SER A 11 9.72 -12.44 7.22
N GLY A 12 8.46 -12.38 7.67
CA GLY A 12 8.01 -12.96 8.92
C GLY A 12 7.54 -14.42 8.78
N GLU A 13 7.35 -15.08 9.92
CA GLU A 13 6.86 -16.47 9.99
C GLU A 13 5.51 -16.68 9.30
N LEU A 14 4.74 -15.61 9.08
CA LEU A 14 3.44 -15.68 8.43
C LEU A 14 3.52 -16.17 6.98
N LEU A 15 4.61 -15.86 6.27
CA LEU A 15 4.81 -16.22 4.87
C LEU A 15 5.95 -17.20 4.64
N THR A 16 6.90 -17.31 5.59
CA THR A 16 8.10 -18.16 5.42
C THR A 16 7.83 -19.66 5.40
N ASN A 17 6.66 -20.11 5.87
CA ASN A 17 6.27 -21.51 5.91
C ASN A 17 5.34 -21.92 4.74
N GLY A 18 5.45 -21.25 3.60
CA GLY A 18 4.64 -21.56 2.41
C GLY A 18 3.17 -21.13 2.49
N PHE A 19 2.85 -20.25 3.43
CA PHE A 19 1.49 -19.68 3.50
C PHE A 19 1.27 -18.66 2.40
N TYR A 20 0.13 -18.77 1.74
CA TYR A 20 -0.26 -17.82 0.72
C TYR A 20 -0.64 -16.47 1.33
N HIS A 21 -0.16 -15.37 0.73
CA HIS A 21 -0.35 -14.00 1.24
C HIS A 21 -1.85 -13.63 1.46
N HIS A 22 -2.75 -14.08 0.60
CA HIS A 22 -4.19 -13.87 0.75
C HIS A 22 -4.90 -15.08 1.37
N GLY A 23 -4.16 -16.02 1.97
CA GLY A 23 -4.70 -17.18 2.64
C GLY A 23 -5.32 -16.84 3.99
N GLN A 24 -6.09 -17.79 4.53
CA GLN A 24 -6.87 -17.63 5.76
C GLN A 24 -6.04 -17.11 6.94
N ARG A 25 -4.85 -17.67 7.14
CA ARG A 25 -3.97 -17.27 8.26
C ARG A 25 -3.59 -15.79 8.22
N PHE A 26 -3.30 -15.27 7.03
CA PHE A 26 -2.92 -13.87 6.89
C PHE A 26 -4.12 -12.93 7.01
N VAL A 27 -5.28 -13.33 6.50
CA VAL A 27 -6.55 -12.62 6.71
C VAL A 27 -6.87 -12.49 8.20
N GLU A 28 -6.76 -13.59 8.95
CA GLU A 28 -6.98 -13.61 10.41
C GLU A 28 -5.98 -12.72 11.15
N HIS A 29 -4.70 -12.73 10.73
CA HIS A 29 -3.69 -11.83 11.28
C HIS A 29 -4.07 -10.36 11.07
N GLN A 30 -4.42 -9.98 9.87
CA GLN A 30 -4.84 -8.61 9.55
C GLN A 30 -6.07 -8.19 10.35
N GLN A 31 -7.07 -9.06 10.45
CA GLN A 31 -8.27 -8.80 11.23
C GLN A 31 -7.92 -8.57 12.71
N LYS A 32 -7.05 -9.40 13.28
CA LYS A 32 -6.61 -9.25 14.67
C LYS A 32 -5.87 -7.93 14.91
N VAL A 33 -5.05 -7.49 13.95
CA VAL A 33 -4.37 -6.18 14.02
C VAL A 33 -5.39 -5.05 14.06
N ILE A 34 -6.38 -5.06 13.17
CA ILE A 34 -7.42 -4.03 13.09
C ILE A 34 -8.26 -4.00 14.37
N ASP A 35 -8.73 -5.15 14.86
CA ASP A 35 -9.50 -5.27 16.10
C ASP A 35 -8.74 -4.75 17.31
N THR A 36 -7.47 -5.13 17.41
CA THR A 36 -6.62 -4.70 18.53
C THR A 36 -6.40 -3.20 18.49
N ALA A 37 -6.07 -2.67 17.33
CA ALA A 37 -5.87 -1.24 17.15
C ALA A 37 -7.16 -0.44 17.46
N ALA A 38 -8.32 -0.93 17.06
CA ALA A 38 -9.60 -0.32 17.36
C ALA A 38 -9.86 -0.23 18.87
N LYS A 39 -9.64 -1.32 19.61
CA LYS A 39 -9.77 -1.37 21.09
C LYS A 39 -8.87 -0.35 21.80
N HIS A 40 -7.74 -0.02 21.20
CA HIS A 40 -6.79 0.95 21.75
C HIS A 40 -6.90 2.35 21.13
N HIS A 41 -7.93 2.60 20.33
CA HIS A 41 -8.14 3.88 19.64
C HIS A 41 -6.93 4.30 18.77
N VAL A 42 -6.32 3.34 18.09
CA VAL A 42 -5.17 3.54 17.19
C VAL A 42 -5.64 3.44 15.75
N ALA A 43 -5.29 4.41 14.95
CA ALA A 43 -5.52 4.37 13.50
C ALA A 43 -4.51 3.46 12.80
N VAL A 44 -4.92 2.77 11.74
CA VAL A 44 -4.09 1.83 10.98
C VAL A 44 -3.97 2.24 9.53
N VAL A 45 -2.74 2.32 9.05
CA VAL A 45 -2.38 2.35 7.62
C VAL A 45 -1.70 1.01 7.31
N ALA A 46 -2.35 0.17 6.53
CA ALA A 46 -1.90 -1.21 6.31
C ALA A 46 -1.15 -1.35 4.97
N HIS A 47 0.13 -1.71 5.03
CA HIS A 47 0.96 -2.07 3.90
C HIS A 47 1.14 -3.60 3.81
N GLU A 48 1.55 -4.12 2.65
CA GLU A 48 1.67 -5.56 2.37
C GLU A 48 0.47 -6.36 2.91
N THR A 49 -0.71 -5.80 2.76
CA THR A 49 -1.93 -6.32 3.37
C THR A 49 -2.77 -7.15 2.39
N VAL A 50 -3.82 -7.77 2.90
CA VAL A 50 -4.83 -8.45 2.06
C VAL A 50 -5.72 -7.43 1.34
N LYS A 51 -6.37 -7.87 0.27
CA LYS A 51 -7.34 -7.05 -0.47
C LYS A 51 -8.44 -6.52 0.44
N ASP A 52 -8.85 -5.28 0.19
CA ASP A 52 -9.96 -4.66 0.90
C ASP A 52 -11.29 -5.32 0.51
N THR A 53 -12.04 -5.76 1.52
CA THR A 53 -13.38 -6.34 1.38
C THR A 53 -14.45 -5.53 2.13
N GLY A 54 -14.12 -4.32 2.56
CA GLY A 54 -15.04 -3.38 3.20
C GLY A 54 -14.93 -3.30 4.71
N GLU A 55 -13.92 -3.91 5.33
CA GLU A 55 -13.73 -3.93 6.79
C GLU A 55 -13.65 -2.52 7.40
N ARG A 56 -13.16 -1.53 6.67
CA ARG A 56 -13.11 -0.13 7.12
C ARG A 56 -14.49 0.45 7.43
N ARG A 57 -15.57 -0.14 6.90
CA ARG A 57 -16.94 0.28 7.22
C ARG A 57 -17.36 -0.15 8.62
N THR A 58 -16.77 -1.24 9.10
CA THR A 58 -16.92 -1.72 10.47
C THR A 58 -15.87 -1.12 11.39
N TYR A 59 -14.66 -0.91 10.88
CA TYR A 59 -13.49 -0.44 11.60
C TYR A 59 -13.01 0.91 11.06
N PRO A 60 -13.60 2.02 11.49
CA PRO A 60 -13.25 3.36 10.96
C PRO A 60 -11.83 3.82 11.35
N ASN A 61 -11.17 3.13 12.28
CA ASN A 61 -9.76 3.32 12.58
C ASN A 61 -8.83 2.80 11.48
N MET A 62 -9.34 2.01 10.55
CA MET A 62 -8.60 1.58 9.37
C MET A 62 -8.67 2.67 8.30
N ILE A 63 -7.58 3.46 8.18
CA ILE A 63 -7.56 4.66 7.34
C ILE A 63 -7.36 4.29 5.87
N SER A 64 -6.35 3.49 5.58
CA SER A 64 -6.00 3.11 4.20
C SER A 64 -5.26 1.78 4.13
N ARG A 65 -5.25 1.23 2.93
CA ARG A 65 -4.40 0.08 2.56
C ARG A 65 -3.59 0.43 1.34
N GLU A 66 -2.36 -0.06 1.27
CA GLU A 66 -1.55 0.05 0.06
C GLU A 66 -2.14 -0.79 -1.08
N VAL A 67 -2.03 -2.06 -1.03
CA VAL A 67 -2.55 -3.10 -1.96
C VAL A 67 -2.59 -2.68 -3.43
N ALA A 68 -1.58 -1.95 -3.87
CA ALA A 68 -1.31 -1.63 -5.27
C ALA A 68 0.15 -1.21 -5.39
N ARG A 69 0.65 -1.26 -6.61
CA ARG A 69 2.01 -0.86 -6.90
C ARG A 69 2.16 0.66 -6.70
N GLY A 70 2.83 1.05 -5.62
CA GLY A 70 3.03 2.44 -5.22
C GLY A 70 4.15 3.15 -5.98
N GLN A 71 4.33 4.43 -5.69
CA GLN A 71 5.32 5.28 -6.36
C GLN A 71 6.76 4.85 -6.06
N GLU A 72 7.02 4.23 -4.92
CA GLU A 72 8.35 3.73 -4.53
C GLU A 72 8.97 2.77 -5.56
N TYR A 73 8.15 2.08 -6.35
CA TYR A 73 8.63 1.22 -7.44
C TYR A 73 9.44 1.96 -8.50
N ASN A 74 9.24 3.27 -8.65
CA ASN A 74 10.08 4.08 -9.53
C ASN A 74 11.54 4.13 -9.07
N ALA A 75 11.78 3.96 -7.77
CA ALA A 75 13.11 4.06 -7.18
C ALA A 75 13.94 2.76 -7.29
N TRP A 76 13.30 1.60 -7.33
CA TRP A 76 14.02 0.32 -7.22
C TRP A 76 13.56 -0.78 -8.18
N SER A 77 12.48 -0.59 -8.89
CA SER A 77 11.98 -1.60 -9.82
C SER A 77 12.85 -1.73 -11.07
N LYS A 78 13.18 -2.96 -11.44
CA LYS A 78 14.02 -3.25 -12.61
C LYS A 78 13.29 -3.11 -13.94
N ASP A 79 11.97 -3.01 -13.92
CA ASP A 79 11.12 -2.91 -15.11
C ASP A 79 10.87 -1.46 -15.56
N GLY A 80 11.56 -0.49 -14.97
CA GLY A 80 11.44 0.93 -15.31
C GLY A 80 10.40 1.69 -14.49
N GLY A 81 9.84 1.07 -13.43
CA GLY A 81 8.88 1.73 -12.54
C GLY A 81 7.44 1.74 -13.05
N ASN A 82 6.64 2.66 -12.57
CA ASN A 82 5.23 2.78 -12.93
C ASN A 82 5.06 3.58 -14.23
N PRO A 83 4.37 3.05 -15.24
CA PRO A 83 4.07 3.83 -16.43
C PRO A 83 3.01 4.91 -16.12
N PRO A 84 2.94 6.01 -16.90
CA PRO A 84 2.00 7.10 -16.62
C PRO A 84 0.53 6.67 -16.57
N ASN A 85 0.13 5.69 -17.37
CA ASN A 85 -1.23 5.15 -17.37
C ASN A 85 -1.58 4.38 -16.08
N HIS A 86 -0.61 3.90 -15.31
CA HIS A 86 -0.87 3.28 -14.02
C HIS A 86 -1.55 4.27 -13.07
N LEU A 87 -1.02 5.50 -12.96
CA LEU A 87 -1.60 6.55 -12.11
C LEU A 87 -3.02 6.90 -12.52
N THR A 88 -3.28 7.05 -13.80
CA THR A 88 -4.61 7.40 -14.31
C THR A 88 -5.61 6.25 -14.23
N THR A 89 -5.14 5.01 -14.07
CA THR A 89 -5.99 3.82 -13.93
C THR A 89 -6.42 3.58 -12.47
N ILE A 90 -5.55 3.87 -11.50
CA ILE A 90 -5.80 3.62 -10.08
C ILE A 90 -7.12 4.22 -9.58
N PRO A 91 -7.49 5.48 -9.90
CA PRO A 91 -8.75 6.07 -9.45
C PRO A 91 -9.99 5.29 -9.87
N PHE A 92 -9.96 4.66 -11.03
CA PHE A 92 -11.08 3.93 -11.61
C PHE A 92 -11.07 2.42 -11.34
N THR A 93 -10.09 1.94 -10.61
CA THR A 93 -9.93 0.52 -10.27
C THR A 93 -9.69 0.34 -8.78
N ARG A 94 -8.46 0.51 -8.33
CA ARG A 94 -8.08 0.26 -6.93
C ARG A 94 -8.82 1.17 -5.94
N LEU A 95 -8.98 2.45 -6.25
CA LEU A 95 -9.63 3.40 -5.34
C LEU A 95 -11.13 3.21 -5.23
N LEU A 96 -11.77 2.44 -6.12
CA LEU A 96 -13.17 2.06 -5.96
C LEU A 96 -13.39 1.20 -4.71
N ALA A 97 -12.40 0.43 -4.28
CA ALA A 97 -12.44 -0.34 -3.05
C ALA A 97 -12.24 0.54 -1.79
N GLY A 98 -11.67 1.73 -1.94
CA GLY A 98 -11.45 2.68 -0.85
C GLY A 98 -10.07 3.34 -0.85
N PRO A 99 -9.80 4.16 0.18
CA PRO A 99 -8.54 4.90 0.30
C PRO A 99 -7.33 4.01 0.17
N MET A 100 -6.30 4.51 -0.49
CA MET A 100 -5.06 3.82 -0.74
C MET A 100 -3.88 4.72 -0.37
N ASP A 101 -2.84 4.13 0.22
CA ASP A 101 -1.54 4.77 0.31
C ASP A 101 -0.74 4.44 -0.96
N TYR A 102 -0.60 5.42 -1.83
CA TYR A 102 0.19 5.30 -3.06
C TYR A 102 1.68 5.55 -2.83
N THR A 103 2.08 5.89 -1.60
CA THR A 103 3.43 6.32 -1.25
C THR A 103 3.91 7.50 -2.12
N PRO A 104 3.10 8.59 -2.26
CA PRO A 104 3.47 9.76 -3.05
C PRO A 104 4.58 10.56 -2.36
N GLY A 105 5.12 11.56 -3.04
CA GLY A 105 5.98 12.53 -2.41
C GLY A 105 7.30 12.79 -3.14
N VAL A 106 7.47 12.27 -4.35
CA VAL A 106 8.61 12.59 -5.20
C VAL A 106 8.19 13.67 -6.20
N PHE A 107 8.56 14.91 -5.92
CA PHE A 107 8.33 16.05 -6.84
C PHE A 107 9.49 16.25 -7.82
N ASP A 108 10.68 15.80 -7.47
CA ASP A 108 11.80 15.73 -8.39
C ASP A 108 11.68 14.46 -9.22
N ILE A 109 11.14 14.61 -10.41
CA ILE A 109 10.89 13.50 -11.36
C ILE A 109 12.09 13.21 -12.27
N ASP A 110 13.11 14.06 -12.24
CA ASP A 110 14.37 13.84 -12.91
C ASP A 110 15.43 13.41 -11.90
N LEU A 111 15.90 12.19 -12.00
CA LEU A 111 16.88 11.58 -11.12
C LEU A 111 18.22 11.36 -11.83
N PRO A 112 19.04 12.40 -12.03
CA PRO A 112 20.28 12.29 -12.81
C PRO A 112 21.27 11.27 -12.24
N SER A 113 21.27 11.07 -10.91
CA SER A 113 22.10 10.06 -10.23
C SER A 113 21.61 8.63 -10.41
N ARG A 114 20.38 8.45 -10.91
CA ARG A 114 19.75 7.14 -11.12
C ARG A 114 18.93 7.13 -12.41
N PRO A 115 19.55 7.26 -13.57
CA PRO A 115 18.84 7.43 -14.84
C PRO A 115 17.96 6.22 -15.22
N GLN A 116 18.26 5.05 -14.67
CA GLN A 116 17.45 3.83 -14.85
C GLN A 116 16.18 3.79 -14.00
N ASN A 117 16.04 4.69 -13.04
CA ASN A 117 14.96 4.73 -12.05
C ASN A 117 14.13 6.01 -12.14
N GLN A 118 13.94 6.53 -13.35
CA GLN A 118 13.18 7.74 -13.58
C GLN A 118 11.71 7.60 -13.18
N VAL A 119 11.13 8.68 -12.69
CA VAL A 119 9.68 8.75 -12.45
C VAL A 119 8.98 9.03 -13.78
N ASN A 120 8.33 8.02 -14.33
CA ASN A 120 7.63 8.09 -15.62
C ASN A 120 6.26 8.78 -15.50
N SER A 121 6.21 9.92 -14.82
CA SER A 121 4.98 10.65 -14.55
C SER A 121 5.23 12.15 -14.64
N THR A 122 4.15 12.92 -14.67
CA THR A 122 4.21 14.38 -14.57
C THR A 122 3.90 14.82 -13.14
N LEU A 123 4.32 16.02 -12.75
CA LEU A 123 3.95 16.61 -11.47
C LEU A 123 2.45 16.68 -11.27
N VAL A 124 1.70 16.97 -12.33
CA VAL A 124 0.22 17.03 -12.31
C VAL A 124 -0.39 15.66 -11.95
N ASN A 125 0.19 14.57 -12.42
CA ASN A 125 -0.32 13.24 -12.12
C ASN A 125 -0.02 12.78 -10.67
N GLN A 126 0.77 13.55 -9.94
CA GLN A 126 1.12 13.25 -8.55
C GLN A 126 0.30 14.07 -7.54
N LEU A 127 -0.40 15.11 -8.00
CA LEU A 127 -1.30 15.94 -7.22
C LEU A 127 -2.73 15.41 -7.24
#